data_0b3dc8baa47a193d7bc03eb22678056b
#
_entry.id   0b3dc8baa47a193d7bc03eb22678056b
#
_cell.length_a   1.000
_cell.length_b   1.000
_cell.length_c   1.000
_cell.angle_alpha   90.00
_cell.angle_beta   90.00
_cell.angle_gamma   90.00
#
_symmetry.space_group_name_H-M   'P 1'
#
loop_
_entity.id
_entity.type
_entity.pdbx_description
1 polymer ?
#
loop_
_entity_poly.entity_id
_entity_poly.type
_entity_poly.pdbx_seq_one_letter_code
_entity_poly.pdbx_strand_id
1 'polypeptide(L)'
;MKVVIDGYNKSIHKKDNQIVIHERDQILDSIKASKINDITIIGKGYVTFDALNLMAENNIKLIAINPRGQLTYTLESPDAGNVKLKKAQYKLSENSQGIRISKKLIISKMKNQKATLTTLNKNKKLKRVYKHRLKIDECISQLDGLKLNGKNESLKMSIMGLEGKASNEYWAAVKYFVPKEIGFSSRTKKTNRFAQFNA
;
A
#
# COMPACT_ATOMS: atom_id res chain seq x y z
N MET A 1 15.80 -6.65 -4.25
CA MET A 1 15.27 -5.47 -4.94
C MET A 1 13.84 -5.74 -5.41
N LYS A 2 13.08 -4.69 -5.76
CA LYS A 2 11.77 -4.81 -6.41
C LYS A 2 11.92 -4.50 -7.88
N VAL A 3 11.30 -5.32 -8.73
CA VAL A 3 11.32 -5.17 -10.18
C VAL A 3 9.91 -4.82 -10.64
N VAL A 4 9.75 -3.76 -11.41
CA VAL A 4 8.45 -3.36 -11.99
C VAL A 4 8.55 -3.46 -13.50
N ILE A 5 7.66 -4.25 -14.09
CA ILE A 5 7.55 -4.47 -15.54
C ILE A 5 6.25 -3.84 -16.00
N ASP A 6 6.34 -2.71 -16.66
CA ASP A 6 5.18 -1.97 -17.17
C ASP A 6 5.11 -2.01 -18.68
N GLY A 7 3.91 -2.11 -19.25
CA GLY A 7 3.63 -2.06 -20.69
C GLY A 7 3.12 -3.37 -21.27
N TYR A 8 3.17 -3.44 -22.62
CA TYR A 8 2.64 -4.54 -23.40
C TYR A 8 3.79 -5.30 -24.10
N ASN A 9 3.49 -6.52 -24.58
CA ASN A 9 4.44 -7.35 -25.35
C ASN A 9 5.72 -7.68 -24.57
N LYS A 10 5.63 -7.76 -23.25
CA LYS A 10 6.76 -8.15 -22.40
C LYS A 10 6.62 -9.59 -21.96
N SER A 11 7.74 -10.27 -21.84
CA SER A 11 7.79 -11.65 -21.35
C SER A 11 8.92 -11.85 -20.37
N ILE A 12 8.71 -12.80 -19.46
CA ILE A 12 9.67 -13.13 -18.41
C ILE A 12 10.11 -14.56 -18.61
N HIS A 13 11.41 -14.75 -18.71
CA HIS A 13 12.07 -16.03 -18.98
C HIS A 13 13.11 -16.34 -17.89
N LYS A 14 13.50 -17.61 -17.82
CA LYS A 14 14.67 -18.07 -17.08
C LYS A 14 15.84 -18.25 -18.04
N LYS A 15 17.01 -17.77 -17.65
CA LYS A 15 18.29 -18.17 -18.23
C LYS A 15 19.26 -18.41 -17.07
N ASP A 16 19.69 -19.67 -16.90
CA ASP A 16 20.48 -20.10 -15.75
C ASP A 16 19.81 -19.73 -14.42
N ASN A 17 20.47 -18.98 -13.56
CA ASN A 17 19.93 -18.48 -12.29
C ASN A 17 19.53 -16.99 -12.37
N GLN A 18 19.02 -16.58 -13.54
CA GLN A 18 18.61 -15.20 -13.81
C GLN A 18 17.18 -15.15 -14.36
N ILE A 19 16.48 -14.12 -13.97
CA ILE A 19 15.22 -13.70 -14.59
C ILE A 19 15.57 -12.74 -15.71
N VAL A 20 15.15 -13.11 -16.92
CA VAL A 20 15.38 -12.33 -18.14
C VAL A 20 14.06 -11.73 -18.59
N ILE A 21 14.06 -10.44 -18.83
CA ILE A 21 12.89 -9.69 -19.28
C ILE A 21 13.08 -9.36 -20.75
N HIS A 22 12.13 -9.75 -21.58
CA HIS A 22 12.10 -9.44 -22.99
C HIS A 22 10.99 -8.44 -23.30
N GLU A 23 11.21 -7.65 -24.33
CA GLU A 23 10.18 -6.93 -25.06
C GLU A 23 10.23 -7.37 -26.52
N ARG A 24 9.20 -8.11 -26.96
CA ARG A 24 9.22 -8.87 -28.23
C ARG A 24 10.44 -9.81 -28.23
N ASP A 25 11.35 -9.64 -29.19
CA ASP A 25 12.55 -10.50 -29.39
C ASP A 25 13.83 -9.91 -28.76
N GLN A 26 13.75 -8.77 -28.08
CA GLN A 26 14.91 -8.10 -27.48
C GLN A 26 14.95 -8.29 -25.95
N ILE A 27 16.15 -8.60 -25.45
CA ILE A 27 16.39 -8.64 -24.00
C ILE A 27 16.45 -7.20 -23.48
N LEU A 28 15.53 -6.84 -22.57
CA LEU A 28 15.55 -5.56 -21.88
C LEU A 28 16.46 -5.58 -20.66
N ASP A 29 16.42 -6.69 -19.89
CA ASP A 29 17.18 -6.80 -18.66
C ASP A 29 17.39 -8.26 -18.27
N SER A 30 18.45 -8.53 -17.48
CA SER A 30 18.77 -9.85 -16.95
C SER A 30 19.27 -9.71 -15.51
N ILE A 31 18.52 -10.25 -14.56
CA ILE A 31 18.73 -10.02 -13.12
C ILE A 31 18.88 -11.35 -12.41
N LYS A 32 19.94 -11.51 -11.59
CA LYS A 32 20.11 -12.71 -10.75
C LYS A 32 18.91 -12.88 -9.82
N ALA A 33 18.29 -14.07 -9.80
CA ALA A 33 17.11 -14.37 -9.00
C ALA A 33 17.32 -14.03 -7.51
N SER A 34 18.49 -14.34 -6.95
CA SER A 34 18.83 -14.05 -5.55
C SER A 34 18.80 -12.57 -5.15
N LYS A 35 18.80 -11.65 -6.11
CA LYS A 35 18.71 -10.20 -5.84
C LYS A 35 17.27 -9.66 -5.86
N ILE A 36 16.31 -10.46 -6.31
CA ILE A 36 14.91 -10.05 -6.51
C ILE A 36 14.08 -10.47 -5.30
N ASN A 37 13.32 -9.55 -4.73
CA ASN A 37 12.36 -9.83 -3.67
C ASN A 37 10.94 -10.04 -4.24
N ASP A 38 10.54 -9.16 -5.13
CA ASP A 38 9.25 -9.22 -5.80
C ASP A 38 9.34 -8.68 -7.23
N ILE A 39 8.44 -9.17 -8.09
CA ILE A 39 8.24 -8.70 -9.47
C ILE A 39 6.79 -8.24 -9.58
N THR A 40 6.59 -7.00 -9.98
CA THR A 40 5.27 -6.44 -10.25
C THR A 40 5.08 -6.26 -11.75
N ILE A 41 4.04 -6.87 -12.31
CA ILE A 41 3.67 -6.75 -13.71
C ILE A 41 2.46 -5.81 -13.84
N ILE A 42 2.57 -4.81 -14.71
CA ILE A 42 1.49 -3.88 -15.07
C ILE A 42 1.33 -3.94 -16.58
N GLY A 43 0.24 -4.52 -17.06
CA GLY A 43 0.01 -4.63 -18.51
C GLY A 43 -0.28 -6.05 -18.97
N LYS A 44 0.18 -6.40 -20.19
CA LYS A 44 -0.05 -7.71 -20.82
C LYS A 44 1.26 -8.32 -21.28
N GLY A 45 1.38 -9.61 -21.07
CA GLY A 45 2.55 -10.39 -21.45
C GLY A 45 2.41 -11.83 -20.96
N TYR A 46 3.51 -12.55 -20.92
CA TYR A 46 3.54 -13.92 -20.38
C TYR A 46 4.80 -14.18 -19.56
N VAL A 47 4.71 -15.21 -18.73
CA VAL A 47 5.81 -15.70 -17.89
C VAL A 47 5.98 -17.18 -18.22
N THR A 48 7.19 -17.63 -18.46
CA THR A 48 7.45 -19.06 -18.70
C THR A 48 7.37 -19.86 -17.40
N PHE A 49 7.00 -21.16 -17.50
CA PHE A 49 6.99 -22.04 -16.34
C PHE A 49 8.36 -22.16 -15.66
N ASP A 50 9.44 -22.16 -16.42
CA ASP A 50 10.80 -22.18 -15.87
C ASP A 50 11.11 -20.93 -15.05
N ALA A 51 10.64 -19.77 -15.51
CA ALA A 51 10.77 -18.52 -14.74
C ALA A 51 9.93 -18.56 -13.46
N LEU A 52 8.71 -19.09 -13.51
CA LEU A 52 7.86 -19.28 -12.31
C LEU A 52 8.50 -20.25 -11.31
N ASN A 53 9.09 -21.36 -11.78
CA ASN A 53 9.81 -22.30 -10.92
C ASN A 53 11.01 -21.63 -10.25
N LEU A 54 11.82 -20.89 -11.02
CA LEU A 54 12.96 -20.15 -10.46
C LEU A 54 12.52 -19.09 -9.44
N MET A 55 11.39 -18.42 -9.68
CA MET A 55 10.80 -17.48 -8.72
C MET A 55 10.39 -18.20 -7.43
N ALA A 56 9.73 -19.35 -7.53
CA ALA A 56 9.31 -20.14 -6.38
C ALA A 56 10.50 -20.61 -5.54
N GLU A 57 11.55 -21.15 -6.18
CA GLU A 57 12.78 -21.60 -5.53
C GLU A 57 13.51 -20.47 -4.77
N ASN A 58 13.42 -19.24 -5.26
CA ASN A 58 14.04 -18.07 -4.64
C ASN A 58 13.07 -17.22 -3.79
N ASN A 59 11.85 -17.73 -3.51
CA ASN A 59 10.81 -17.01 -2.77
C ASN A 59 10.46 -15.62 -3.36
N ILE A 60 10.57 -15.47 -4.68
CA ILE A 60 10.21 -14.25 -5.38
C ILE A 60 8.70 -14.19 -5.56
N LYS A 61 8.08 -13.16 -5.03
CA LYS A 61 6.66 -12.92 -5.18
C LYS A 61 6.36 -12.28 -6.54
N LEU A 62 5.40 -12.85 -7.29
CA LEU A 62 4.88 -12.24 -8.51
C LEU A 62 3.54 -11.56 -8.23
N ILE A 63 3.44 -10.29 -8.60
CA ILE A 63 2.27 -9.44 -8.38
C ILE A 63 1.78 -8.95 -9.75
N ALA A 64 0.53 -9.23 -10.09
CA ALA A 64 -0.08 -8.70 -11.32
C ALA A 64 -1.07 -7.59 -11.01
N ILE A 65 -0.92 -6.47 -11.68
CA ILE A 65 -1.75 -5.28 -11.53
C ILE A 65 -2.31 -4.93 -12.92
N ASN A 66 -3.62 -4.66 -13.00
CA ASN A 66 -4.22 -4.23 -14.25
C ASN A 66 -3.87 -2.74 -14.55
N PRO A 67 -4.10 -2.24 -15.79
CA PRO A 67 -3.81 -0.86 -16.14
C PRO A 67 -4.59 0.20 -15.33
N ARG A 68 -5.61 -0.22 -14.58
CA ARG A 68 -6.38 0.65 -13.66
C ARG A 68 -5.75 0.71 -12.25
N GLY A 69 -4.62 0.05 -12.01
CA GLY A 69 -3.95 0.01 -10.71
C GLY A 69 -4.56 -0.99 -9.71
N GLN A 70 -5.43 -1.90 -10.16
CA GLN A 70 -6.05 -2.89 -9.28
C GLN A 70 -5.24 -4.18 -9.30
N LEU A 71 -5.03 -4.77 -8.13
CA LEU A 71 -4.43 -6.09 -7.99
C LEU A 71 -5.30 -7.14 -8.69
N THR A 72 -4.71 -7.91 -9.60
CA THR A 72 -5.38 -8.99 -10.31
C THR A 72 -5.14 -10.32 -9.61
N TYR A 73 -3.89 -10.67 -9.37
CA TYR A 73 -3.49 -11.87 -8.62
C TYR A 73 -2.08 -11.71 -8.05
N THR A 74 -1.75 -12.59 -7.12
CA THR A 74 -0.38 -12.80 -6.63
C THR A 74 -0.04 -14.28 -6.70
N LEU A 75 1.21 -14.59 -7.11
CA LEU A 75 1.80 -15.91 -7.01
C LEU A 75 2.92 -15.87 -5.99
N GLU A 76 2.88 -16.79 -5.05
CA GLU A 76 3.87 -16.93 -3.99
C GLU A 76 4.27 -18.40 -3.89
N SER A 77 5.51 -18.66 -3.46
CA SER A 77 5.93 -20.02 -3.11
C SER A 77 5.02 -20.58 -2.00
N PRO A 78 4.67 -21.87 -2.02
CA PRO A 78 3.91 -22.53 -0.93
C PRO A 78 4.53 -22.30 0.45
N ASP A 79 5.85 -22.20 0.52
CA ASP A 79 6.61 -22.01 1.77
C ASP A 79 6.75 -20.53 2.19
N ALA A 80 6.30 -19.58 1.38
CA ALA A 80 6.42 -18.14 1.63
C ALA A 80 5.56 -17.63 2.83
N GLY A 81 4.83 -18.52 3.50
CA GLY A 81 3.88 -18.14 4.54
C GLY A 81 4.26 -18.63 5.93
N ASN A 82 4.56 -17.73 6.87
CA ASN A 82 4.64 -18.08 8.28
C ASN A 82 3.24 -18.38 8.85
N VAL A 83 2.82 -19.67 8.77
CA VAL A 83 1.52 -20.15 9.25
C VAL A 83 1.29 -19.80 10.73
N LYS A 84 2.34 -19.85 11.56
CA LYS A 84 2.25 -19.48 12.98
C LYS A 84 1.89 -18.00 13.14
N LEU A 85 2.54 -17.12 12.34
CA LEU A 85 2.24 -15.69 12.35
C LEU A 85 0.82 -15.39 11.89
N LYS A 86 0.38 -16.02 10.78
CA LYS A 86 -1.00 -15.88 10.28
C LYS A 86 -2.03 -16.32 11.34
N LYS A 87 -1.83 -17.48 11.97
CA LYS A 87 -2.68 -17.94 13.07
C LYS A 87 -2.69 -16.97 14.26
N ALA A 88 -1.53 -16.40 14.62
CA ALA A 88 -1.44 -15.40 15.68
C ALA A 88 -2.18 -14.11 15.32
N GLN A 89 -2.08 -13.64 14.08
CA GLN A 89 -2.81 -12.46 13.58
C GLN A 89 -4.34 -12.67 13.62
N TYR A 90 -4.83 -13.85 13.20
CA TYR A 90 -6.27 -14.17 13.31
C TYR A 90 -6.75 -14.16 14.76
N LYS A 91 -6.03 -14.80 15.68
CA LYS A 91 -6.36 -14.76 17.11
C LYS A 91 -6.35 -13.35 17.68
N LEU A 92 -5.38 -12.51 17.27
CA LEU A 92 -5.30 -11.11 17.69
C LEU A 92 -6.49 -10.28 17.20
N SER A 93 -7.04 -10.58 16.01
CA SER A 93 -8.17 -9.82 15.47
C SER A 93 -9.45 -9.92 16.32
N GLU A 94 -9.55 -10.95 17.17
CA GLU A 94 -10.72 -11.25 18.01
C GLU A 94 -10.57 -10.81 19.46
N ASN A 95 -9.39 -10.35 19.86
CA ASN A 95 -9.12 -10.04 21.28
C ASN A 95 -8.72 -8.57 21.53
N SER A 96 -8.69 -8.19 22.80
CA SER A 96 -8.35 -6.83 23.24
C SER A 96 -6.92 -6.40 22.91
N GLN A 97 -5.98 -7.36 22.76
CA GLN A 97 -4.62 -7.03 22.32
C GLN A 97 -4.58 -6.55 20.88
N GLY A 98 -5.37 -7.15 19.99
CA GLY A 98 -5.53 -6.69 18.61
C GLY A 98 -6.07 -5.26 18.55
N ILE A 99 -7.08 -4.93 19.37
CA ILE A 99 -7.60 -3.56 19.50
C ILE A 99 -6.51 -2.58 19.95
N ARG A 100 -5.71 -2.98 20.94
CA ARG A 100 -4.59 -2.15 21.44
C ARG A 100 -3.53 -1.89 20.37
N ILE A 101 -3.18 -2.92 19.61
CA ILE A 101 -2.23 -2.80 18.48
C ILE A 101 -2.81 -1.91 17.39
N SER A 102 -4.06 -2.13 17.00
CA SER A 102 -4.76 -1.32 15.99
C SER A 102 -4.81 0.16 16.38
N LYS A 103 -5.15 0.46 17.64
CA LYS A 103 -5.13 1.83 18.18
C LYS A 103 -3.77 2.48 17.98
N LYS A 104 -2.67 1.81 18.35
CA LYS A 104 -1.30 2.33 18.19
C LYS A 104 -0.93 2.55 16.73
N LEU A 105 -1.26 1.61 15.84
CA LEU A 105 -0.97 1.70 14.41
C LEU A 105 -1.71 2.89 13.77
N ILE A 106 -2.99 3.07 14.10
CA ILE A 106 -3.80 4.19 13.57
C ILE A 106 -3.29 5.54 14.08
N ILE A 107 -2.94 5.66 15.37
CA ILE A 107 -2.29 6.88 15.89
C ILE A 107 -1.00 7.18 15.14
N SER A 108 -0.15 6.19 14.91
CA SER A 108 1.10 6.35 14.15
C SER A 108 0.83 6.79 12.70
N LYS A 109 -0.16 6.21 12.05
CA LYS A 109 -0.62 6.63 10.72
C LYS A 109 -1.03 8.10 10.68
N MET A 110 -1.88 8.53 11.63
CA MET A 110 -2.34 9.91 11.71
C MET A 110 -1.18 10.90 11.95
N LYS A 111 -0.24 10.54 12.85
CA LYS A 111 0.99 11.32 13.08
C LYS A 111 1.82 11.47 11.82
N ASN A 112 1.99 10.40 11.04
CA ASN A 112 2.71 10.44 9.76
C ASN A 112 1.98 11.31 8.72
N GLN A 113 0.66 11.20 8.63
CA GLN A 113 -0.16 12.07 7.76
C GLN A 113 0.04 13.55 8.11
N LYS A 114 -0.01 13.90 9.41
CA LYS A 114 0.27 15.25 9.89
C LYS A 114 1.68 15.72 9.57
N ALA A 115 2.70 14.87 9.76
CA ALA A 115 4.09 15.17 9.42
C ALA A 115 4.25 15.44 7.92
N THR A 116 3.63 14.63 7.06
CA THR A 116 3.61 14.84 5.60
C THR A 116 3.01 16.20 5.25
N LEU A 117 1.86 16.56 5.82
CA LEU A 117 1.25 17.88 5.60
C LEU A 117 2.14 19.03 6.08
N THR A 118 2.88 18.82 7.17
CA THR A 118 3.84 19.81 7.67
C THR A 118 4.96 20.04 6.68
N THR A 119 5.53 18.96 6.15
CA THR A 119 6.60 19.01 5.15
C THR A 119 6.13 19.68 3.85
N LEU A 120 4.98 19.25 3.32
CA LEU A 120 4.39 19.83 2.11
C LEU A 120 4.08 21.33 2.27
N ASN A 121 3.67 21.75 3.46
CA ASN A 121 3.29 23.14 3.73
C ASN A 121 4.45 24.03 4.18
N LYS A 122 5.66 23.49 4.31
CA LYS A 122 6.83 24.23 4.83
C LYS A 122 7.09 25.52 4.06
N ASN A 123 7.05 25.45 2.72
CA ASN A 123 7.33 26.60 1.85
C ASN A 123 6.07 27.43 1.52
N LYS A 124 4.90 26.77 1.36
CA LYS A 124 3.66 27.44 0.95
C LYS A 124 2.94 28.15 2.10
N LYS A 125 3.15 27.76 3.36
CA LYS A 125 2.60 28.36 4.60
C LYS A 125 1.08 28.61 4.55
N LEU A 126 0.32 27.72 3.93
CA LEU A 126 -1.14 27.85 3.75
C LEU A 126 -1.88 27.68 5.07
N LYS A 127 -2.54 28.75 5.56
CA LYS A 127 -3.33 28.75 6.81
C LYS A 127 -4.43 27.66 6.82
N ARG A 128 -5.06 27.37 5.67
CA ARG A 128 -6.09 26.33 5.56
C ARG A 128 -5.54 24.91 5.82
N VAL A 129 -4.30 24.62 5.46
CA VAL A 129 -3.65 23.33 5.76
C VAL A 129 -3.41 23.19 7.27
N TYR A 130 -3.10 24.27 7.95
CA TYR A 130 -2.96 24.28 9.40
C TYR A 130 -4.27 23.89 10.09
N LYS A 131 -5.43 24.38 9.64
CA LYS A 131 -6.75 23.98 10.17
C LYS A 131 -7.01 22.48 10.04
N HIS A 132 -6.67 21.88 8.91
CA HIS A 132 -6.78 20.42 8.73
C HIS A 132 -5.86 19.65 9.67
N ARG A 133 -4.65 20.13 9.91
CA ARG A 133 -3.70 19.50 10.84
C ARG A 133 -4.23 19.54 12.29
N LEU A 134 -4.85 20.62 12.72
CA LEU A 134 -5.49 20.71 14.05
C LEU A 134 -6.59 19.67 14.22
N LYS A 135 -7.44 19.49 13.20
CA LYS A 135 -8.49 18.45 13.24
C LYS A 135 -7.93 17.02 13.27
N ILE A 136 -6.78 16.78 12.63
CA ILE A 136 -6.08 15.50 12.76
C ILE A 136 -5.56 15.33 14.18
N ASP A 137 -5.01 16.38 14.82
CA ASP A 137 -4.57 16.34 16.21
C ASP A 137 -5.72 16.06 17.18
N GLU A 138 -6.89 16.62 16.95
CA GLU A 138 -8.10 16.31 17.71
C GLU A 138 -8.47 14.83 17.62
N CYS A 139 -8.41 14.25 16.41
CA CYS A 139 -8.65 12.82 16.21
C CYS A 139 -7.61 11.95 16.93
N ILE A 140 -6.33 12.34 16.89
CA ILE A 140 -5.25 11.65 17.62
C ILE A 140 -5.53 11.69 19.12
N SER A 141 -5.87 12.86 19.68
CA SER A 141 -6.16 13.03 21.12
C SER A 141 -7.38 12.21 21.57
N GLN A 142 -8.45 12.24 20.77
CA GLN A 142 -9.64 11.42 21.03
C GLN A 142 -9.33 9.93 21.00
N LEU A 143 -8.53 9.49 20.02
CA LEU A 143 -8.14 8.08 19.92
C LEU A 143 -7.20 7.68 21.04
N ASP A 144 -6.26 8.53 21.42
CA ASP A 144 -5.33 8.26 22.52
C ASP A 144 -6.04 8.17 23.88
N GLY A 145 -7.05 9.00 24.10
CA GLY A 145 -7.91 8.97 25.28
C GLY A 145 -8.94 7.82 25.31
N LEU A 146 -9.13 7.08 24.20
CA LEU A 146 -10.14 6.01 24.13
C LEU A 146 -9.81 4.88 25.12
N LYS A 147 -10.67 4.69 26.12
CA LYS A 147 -10.58 3.58 27.08
C LYS A 147 -10.95 2.25 26.39
N LEU A 148 -10.13 1.23 26.60
CA LEU A 148 -10.28 -0.08 25.95
C LEU A 148 -11.04 -1.10 26.83
N ASN A 149 -12.09 -0.64 27.51
CA ASN A 149 -12.92 -1.45 28.45
C ASN A 149 -14.32 -1.77 27.89
N GLY A 150 -14.58 -1.47 26.62
CA GLY A 150 -15.84 -1.75 25.94
C GLY A 150 -15.83 -3.05 25.14
N LYS A 151 -16.97 -3.35 24.49
CA LYS A 151 -17.06 -4.47 23.53
C LYS A 151 -16.11 -4.23 22.36
N ASN A 152 -15.38 -5.26 21.92
CA ASN A 152 -14.39 -5.16 20.86
C ASN A 152 -14.96 -4.53 19.57
N GLU A 153 -16.18 -4.88 19.20
CA GLU A 153 -16.85 -4.36 18.02
C GLU A 153 -17.06 -2.84 18.06
N SER A 154 -17.56 -2.34 19.19
CA SER A 154 -17.76 -0.89 19.42
C SER A 154 -16.42 -0.15 19.39
N LEU A 155 -15.36 -0.73 19.97
CA LEU A 155 -14.02 -0.15 19.94
C LEU A 155 -13.44 -0.12 18.53
N LYS A 156 -13.62 -1.18 17.73
CA LYS A 156 -13.22 -1.21 16.32
C LYS A 156 -13.91 -0.09 15.54
N MET A 157 -15.24 0.04 15.67
CA MET A 157 -16.01 1.09 15.01
C MET A 157 -15.53 2.50 15.40
N SER A 158 -15.25 2.73 16.68
CA SER A 158 -14.73 4.01 17.16
C SER A 158 -13.35 4.34 16.56
N ILE A 159 -12.43 3.35 16.52
CA ILE A 159 -11.10 3.50 15.91
C ILE A 159 -11.23 3.80 14.42
N MET A 160 -12.07 3.05 13.69
CA MET A 160 -12.31 3.24 12.26
C MET A 160 -12.96 4.60 11.97
N GLY A 161 -13.90 5.04 12.79
CA GLY A 161 -14.55 6.35 12.63
C GLY A 161 -13.57 7.51 12.78
N LEU A 162 -12.69 7.46 13.79
CA LEU A 162 -11.65 8.48 13.98
C LEU A 162 -10.59 8.43 12.88
N GLU A 163 -10.21 7.24 12.42
CA GLU A 163 -9.31 7.06 11.27
C GLU A 163 -9.90 7.67 10.01
N GLY A 164 -11.16 7.37 9.71
CA GLY A 164 -11.86 7.91 8.55
C GLY A 164 -11.94 9.43 8.58
N LYS A 165 -12.29 10.02 9.75
CA LYS A 165 -12.33 11.48 9.95
C LYS A 165 -10.97 12.12 9.71
N ALA A 166 -9.90 11.59 10.29
CA ALA A 166 -8.55 12.09 10.11
C ALA A 166 -8.07 11.94 8.65
N SER A 167 -8.36 10.82 7.99
CA SER A 167 -8.05 10.58 6.58
C SER A 167 -8.76 11.58 5.66
N ASN A 168 -10.02 11.91 5.91
CA ASN A 168 -10.75 12.92 5.15
C ASN A 168 -10.09 14.29 5.26
N GLU A 169 -9.69 14.71 6.46
CA GLU A 169 -8.96 15.96 6.67
C GLU A 169 -7.59 15.96 5.97
N TYR A 170 -6.87 14.83 6.02
CA TYR A 170 -5.60 14.67 5.31
C TYR A 170 -5.75 14.88 3.80
N TRP A 171 -6.69 14.16 3.17
CA TRP A 171 -6.89 14.26 1.72
C TRP A 171 -7.44 15.62 1.28
N ALA A 172 -8.28 16.24 2.10
CA ALA A 172 -8.74 17.61 1.87
C ALA A 172 -7.58 18.62 1.88
N ALA A 173 -6.57 18.39 2.72
CA ALA A 173 -5.36 19.21 2.75
C ALA A 173 -4.40 18.90 1.59
N VAL A 174 -4.21 17.63 1.22
CA VAL A 174 -3.35 17.19 0.09
C VAL A 174 -3.79 17.83 -1.21
N LYS A 175 -5.09 18.03 -1.43
CA LYS A 175 -5.66 18.71 -2.60
C LYS A 175 -4.97 20.05 -2.93
N TYR A 176 -4.48 20.78 -1.94
CA TYR A 176 -3.81 22.07 -2.17
C TYR A 176 -2.39 21.96 -2.73
N PHE A 177 -1.84 20.76 -2.76
CA PHE A 177 -0.48 20.48 -3.22
C PHE A 177 -0.46 19.72 -4.55
N VAL A 178 -1.56 19.08 -4.92
CA VAL A 178 -1.68 18.35 -6.19
C VAL A 178 -1.86 19.36 -7.33
N PRO A 179 -1.10 19.24 -8.44
CA PRO A 179 -1.27 20.07 -9.62
C PRO A 179 -2.72 20.03 -10.14
N LYS A 180 -3.21 21.18 -10.62
CA LYS A 180 -4.61 21.31 -11.09
C LYS A 180 -4.90 20.39 -12.28
N GLU A 181 -3.91 20.15 -13.10
CA GLU A 181 -3.94 19.29 -14.31
C GLU A 181 -4.31 17.85 -13.97
N ILE A 182 -4.00 17.38 -12.75
CA ILE A 182 -4.36 16.04 -12.27
C ILE A 182 -5.84 15.94 -11.91
N GLY A 183 -6.55 17.08 -11.74
CA GLY A 183 -7.98 17.11 -11.45
C GLY A 183 -8.36 16.44 -10.11
N PHE A 184 -7.44 16.35 -9.13
CA PHE A 184 -7.72 15.73 -7.85
C PHE A 184 -8.63 16.61 -6.99
N SER A 185 -9.88 16.18 -6.80
CA SER A 185 -10.86 16.87 -5.94
C SER A 185 -11.02 16.18 -4.58
N SER A 186 -11.05 14.85 -4.57
CA SER A 186 -11.23 14.03 -3.36
C SER A 186 -10.74 12.59 -3.60
N ARG A 187 -10.67 11.77 -2.54
CA ARG A 187 -10.32 10.34 -2.60
C ARG A 187 -11.49 9.48 -3.15
N THR A 188 -12.10 9.87 -4.25
CA THR A 188 -13.17 9.08 -4.87
C THR A 188 -12.57 8.16 -5.94
N LYS A 189 -12.53 6.86 -5.66
CA LYS A 189 -11.93 5.84 -6.55
C LYS A 189 -12.48 5.81 -7.97
N LYS A 190 -13.75 6.23 -8.16
CA LYS A 190 -14.44 6.12 -9.44
C LYS A 190 -14.04 7.17 -10.48
N THR A 191 -13.51 8.31 -10.08
CA THR A 191 -13.38 9.48 -10.95
C THR A 191 -11.96 9.99 -11.16
N ASN A 192 -10.97 9.47 -10.42
CA ASN A 192 -9.62 10.03 -10.48
C ASN A 192 -8.54 8.93 -10.38
N ARG A 193 -7.68 8.83 -11.41
CA ARG A 193 -6.56 7.88 -11.44
C ARG A 193 -5.58 8.06 -10.27
N PHE A 194 -5.30 9.30 -9.89
CA PHE A 194 -4.43 9.59 -8.74
C PHE A 194 -5.00 9.01 -7.44
N ALA A 195 -6.32 9.11 -7.22
CA ALA A 195 -6.98 8.50 -6.08
C ALA A 195 -6.96 6.97 -6.12
N GLN A 196 -6.96 6.35 -7.31
CA GLN A 196 -6.86 4.90 -7.48
C GLN A 196 -5.50 4.36 -7.07
N PHE A 197 -4.41 5.07 -7.39
CA PHE A 197 -3.05 4.68 -7.00
C PHE A 197 -2.78 4.82 -5.51
N ASN A 198 -3.51 5.68 -4.79
CA ASN A 198 -3.30 5.98 -3.37
C ASN A 198 -4.41 5.40 -2.47
N ALA A 199 -5.21 4.50 -2.98
CA ALA A 199 -6.30 3.81 -2.25
C ALA A 199 -5.89 2.45 -1.77
#